data_59f8882a5c203e5788070e072beefbcb
#
_entry.id   59f8882a5c203e5788070e072beefbcb
#
_cell.length_a   1.000
_cell.length_b   1.000
_cell.length_c   1.000
_cell.angle_alpha   90.00
_cell.angle_beta   90.00
_cell.angle_gamma   90.00
#
_symmetry.space_group_name_H-M   'P 1'
#
loop_
_entity.id
_entity.type
_entity.pdbx_description
1 polymer ?
#
loop_
_entity_poly.entity_id
_entity_poly.type
_entity_poly.pdbx_seq_one_letter_code
_entity_poly.pdbx_strand_id
1 'polypeptide(L)'
;MGRRYHGKDDVLTLLIRLGYLAYDQATEKVRIPNEEIRREFARTIRDVKRDETIRRVRDSDQLIYDTVHRNADAVAAQIEKIHAEETAILFYSDEQALRSVIKLAYFSYKDYYLKFKELPAGDGYADIVYLPKKDSPLPA
;
A
#
# COMPACT_ATOMS: atom_id res chain seq x y z
N MET A 1 33.20 -8.07 8.19
CA MET A 1 32.82 -6.65 8.12
C MET A 1 31.89 -6.45 6.94
N GLY A 2 30.63 -6.16 7.21
CA GLY A 2 29.64 -5.94 6.18
C GLY A 2 29.85 -4.60 5.47
N ARG A 3 30.15 -4.62 4.17
CA ARG A 3 29.99 -3.44 3.32
C ARG A 3 28.52 -3.03 3.38
N ARG A 4 28.24 -1.84 3.85
CA ARG A 4 26.91 -1.22 3.65
C ARG A 4 26.75 -0.93 2.17
N TYR A 5 25.78 -1.58 1.53
CA TYR A 5 25.41 -1.27 0.17
C TYR A 5 24.62 0.03 0.17
N HIS A 6 25.21 1.08 -0.39
CA HIS A 6 24.70 2.44 -0.30
C HIS A 6 24.10 2.98 -1.61
N GLY A 7 23.65 2.13 -2.50
CA GLY A 7 23.02 2.60 -3.72
C GLY A 7 22.57 1.49 -4.64
N LYS A 8 21.82 1.90 -5.67
CA LYS A 8 21.33 1.01 -6.72
C LYS A 8 22.47 0.24 -7.40
N ASP A 9 23.59 0.89 -7.66
CA ASP A 9 24.74 0.31 -8.37
C ASP A 9 25.45 -0.73 -7.54
N ASP A 10 25.54 -0.54 -6.24
CA ASP A 10 26.13 -1.52 -5.33
C ASP A 10 25.29 -2.80 -5.24
N VAL A 11 23.95 -2.66 -5.20
CA VAL A 11 23.03 -3.80 -5.21
C VAL A 11 23.10 -4.56 -6.53
N LEU A 12 23.13 -3.87 -7.67
CA LEU A 12 23.27 -4.49 -8.98
C LEU A 12 24.60 -5.24 -9.11
N THR A 13 25.69 -4.65 -8.64
CA THR A 13 27.02 -5.28 -8.63
C THR A 13 27.02 -6.56 -7.79
N LEU A 14 26.39 -6.53 -6.61
CA LEU A 14 26.24 -7.72 -5.77
C LEU A 14 25.47 -8.83 -6.49
N LEU A 15 24.32 -8.49 -7.10
CA LEU A 15 23.48 -9.45 -7.83
C LEU A 15 24.21 -10.07 -9.03
N ILE A 16 25.04 -9.29 -9.73
CA ILE A 16 25.90 -9.80 -10.80
C ILE A 16 26.93 -10.80 -10.25
N ARG A 17 27.60 -10.48 -9.15
CA ARG A 17 28.60 -11.37 -8.51
C ARG A 17 27.98 -12.66 -8.00
N LEU A 18 26.75 -12.63 -7.52
CA LEU A 18 26.01 -13.80 -7.04
C LEU A 18 25.38 -14.63 -8.17
N GLY A 19 25.47 -14.18 -9.43
CA GLY A 19 24.92 -14.89 -10.58
C GLY A 19 23.42 -14.69 -10.83
N TYR A 20 22.77 -13.78 -10.10
CA TYR A 20 21.35 -13.44 -10.33
C TYR A 20 21.14 -12.52 -11.51
N LEU A 21 22.15 -11.72 -11.87
CA LEU A 21 22.15 -10.84 -13.03
C LEU A 21 23.41 -11.08 -13.87
N ALA A 22 23.28 -10.85 -15.19
CA ALA A 22 24.38 -10.84 -16.13
C ALA A 22 24.63 -9.43 -16.63
N TYR A 23 25.89 -9.05 -16.76
CA TYR A 23 26.30 -7.76 -17.33
C TYR A 23 26.77 -7.94 -18.77
N ASP A 24 26.23 -7.15 -19.67
CA ASP A 24 26.66 -7.08 -21.07
C ASP A 24 27.55 -5.85 -21.26
N GLN A 25 28.84 -6.09 -21.50
CA GLN A 25 29.83 -5.03 -21.71
C GLN A 25 29.61 -4.22 -22.98
N ALA A 26 29.05 -4.84 -24.02
CA ALA A 26 28.85 -4.17 -25.30
C ALA A 26 27.72 -3.14 -25.24
N THR A 27 26.68 -3.43 -24.48
CA THR A 27 25.50 -2.57 -24.33
C THR A 27 25.47 -1.80 -23.01
N GLU A 28 26.40 -2.08 -22.11
CA GLU A 28 26.45 -1.56 -20.72
C GLU A 28 25.14 -1.77 -19.95
N LYS A 29 24.46 -2.88 -20.24
CA LYS A 29 23.17 -3.22 -19.62
C LYS A 29 23.26 -4.47 -18.76
N VAL A 30 22.41 -4.48 -17.76
CA VAL A 30 22.18 -5.64 -16.90
C VAL A 30 20.95 -6.39 -17.38
N ARG A 31 21.00 -7.72 -17.39
CA ARG A 31 19.89 -8.58 -17.79
C ARG A 31 19.75 -9.78 -16.86
N ILE A 32 18.58 -10.39 -16.87
CA ILE A 32 18.37 -11.69 -16.21
C ILE A 32 19.00 -12.79 -17.08
N PRO A 33 19.92 -13.62 -16.53
CA PRO A 33 20.74 -14.51 -17.33
C PRO A 33 19.99 -15.69 -17.96
N ASN A 34 18.97 -16.20 -17.32
CA ASN A 34 18.23 -17.37 -17.77
C ASN A 34 16.80 -17.41 -17.22
N GLU A 35 16.00 -18.37 -17.73
CA GLU A 35 14.60 -18.52 -17.36
C GLU A 35 14.41 -19.00 -15.90
N GLU A 36 15.32 -19.77 -15.37
CA GLU A 36 15.27 -20.24 -13.97
C GLU A 36 15.34 -19.07 -13.00
N ILE A 37 16.29 -18.17 -13.16
CA ILE A 37 16.44 -16.96 -12.36
C ILE A 37 15.24 -16.02 -12.56
N ARG A 38 14.73 -15.92 -13.79
CA ARG A 38 13.54 -15.13 -14.07
C ARG A 38 12.31 -15.60 -13.30
N ARG A 39 12.10 -16.93 -13.22
CA ARG A 39 11.00 -17.53 -12.45
C ARG A 39 11.16 -17.27 -10.96
N GLU A 40 12.38 -17.35 -10.46
CA GLU A 40 12.69 -17.06 -9.05
C GLU A 40 12.37 -15.62 -8.68
N PHE A 41 12.77 -14.64 -9.49
CA PHE A 41 12.40 -13.24 -9.31
C PHE A 41 10.88 -13.02 -9.35
N ALA A 42 10.21 -13.63 -10.34
CA ALA A 42 8.75 -13.50 -10.45
C ALA A 42 8.01 -14.08 -9.25
N ARG A 43 8.49 -15.19 -8.69
CA ARG A 43 7.95 -15.80 -7.46
C ARG A 43 8.15 -14.89 -6.26
N THR A 44 9.36 -14.39 -6.05
CA THR A 44 9.70 -13.48 -4.96
C THR A 44 8.85 -12.22 -4.99
N ILE A 45 8.67 -11.60 -6.16
CA ILE A 45 7.84 -10.41 -6.31
C ILE A 45 6.38 -10.69 -5.96
N ARG A 46 5.84 -11.86 -6.38
CA ARG A 46 4.47 -12.26 -6.03
C ARG A 46 4.28 -12.46 -4.54
N ASP A 47 5.25 -13.09 -3.89
CA ASP A 47 5.18 -13.34 -2.45
C ASP A 47 5.23 -12.04 -1.65
N VAL A 48 6.11 -11.11 -2.00
CA VAL A 48 6.18 -9.78 -1.38
C VAL A 48 4.86 -9.01 -1.56
N LYS A 49 4.30 -8.99 -2.77
CA LYS A 49 3.02 -8.32 -3.03
C LYS A 49 1.86 -8.95 -2.27
N ARG A 50 1.85 -10.27 -2.14
CA ARG A 50 0.83 -10.98 -1.37
C ARG A 50 0.91 -10.59 0.11
N ASP A 51 2.09 -10.60 0.69
CA ASP A 51 2.30 -10.24 2.09
C ASP A 51 1.92 -8.79 2.37
N GLU A 52 2.27 -7.87 1.49
CA GLU A 52 1.86 -6.48 1.56
C GLU A 52 0.35 -6.32 1.51
N THR A 53 -0.33 -7.02 0.60
CA THR A 53 -1.78 -7.00 0.48
C THR A 53 -2.46 -7.53 1.74
N ILE A 54 -1.98 -8.64 2.30
CA ILE A 54 -2.51 -9.21 3.55
C ILE A 54 -2.36 -8.20 4.70
N ARG A 55 -1.21 -7.54 4.81
CA ARG A 55 -0.97 -6.52 5.83
C ARG A 55 -1.93 -5.33 5.67
N ARG A 56 -2.13 -4.84 4.46
CA ARG A 56 -3.07 -3.73 4.17
C ARG A 56 -4.51 -4.07 4.52
N VAL A 57 -4.96 -5.27 4.21
CA VAL A 57 -6.30 -5.75 4.59
C VAL A 57 -6.45 -5.81 6.11
N ARG A 58 -5.48 -6.36 6.81
CA ARG A 58 -5.48 -6.44 8.27
C ARG A 58 -5.52 -5.07 8.93
N ASP A 59 -4.68 -4.14 8.48
CA ASP A 59 -4.63 -2.77 9.01
C ASP A 59 -5.94 -2.03 8.73
N SER A 60 -6.54 -2.23 7.57
CA SER A 60 -7.83 -1.65 7.20
C SER A 60 -8.98 -2.21 8.02
N ASP A 61 -9.02 -3.52 8.27
CA ASP A 61 -10.00 -4.15 9.14
C ASP A 61 -9.92 -3.62 10.58
N GLN A 62 -8.71 -3.44 11.09
CA GLN A 62 -8.49 -2.84 12.40
C GLN A 62 -8.96 -1.39 12.44
N LEU A 63 -8.70 -0.62 11.40
CA LEU A 63 -9.15 0.77 11.31
C LEU A 63 -10.69 0.87 11.30
N ILE A 64 -11.37 0.00 10.55
CA ILE A 64 -12.84 -0.07 10.54
C ILE A 64 -13.36 -0.43 11.94
N TYR A 65 -12.76 -1.41 12.59
CA TYR A 65 -13.11 -1.78 13.97
C TYR A 65 -12.97 -0.60 14.93
N ASP A 66 -11.84 0.09 14.90
CA ASP A 66 -11.59 1.25 15.77
C ASP A 66 -12.56 2.40 15.47
N THR A 67 -12.90 2.63 14.21
CA THR A 67 -13.88 3.66 13.80
C THR A 67 -15.27 3.35 14.38
N VAL A 68 -15.74 2.13 14.23
CA VAL A 68 -17.05 1.68 14.72
C VAL A 68 -17.12 1.73 16.25
N HIS A 69 -16.02 1.42 16.93
CA HIS A 69 -15.93 1.47 18.40
C HIS A 69 -15.56 2.85 18.94
N ARG A 70 -15.50 3.88 18.07
CA ARG A 70 -15.20 5.28 18.43
C ARG A 70 -13.84 5.47 19.12
N ASN A 71 -12.85 4.66 18.75
CA ASN A 71 -11.47 4.79 19.21
C ASN A 71 -10.74 5.89 18.41
N ALA A 72 -11.12 7.14 18.64
CA ALA A 72 -10.68 8.28 17.83
C ALA A 72 -9.16 8.41 17.76
N ASP A 73 -8.46 8.19 18.87
CA ASP A 73 -7.00 8.30 18.92
C ASP A 73 -6.31 7.21 18.09
N ALA A 74 -6.83 5.98 18.13
CA ALA A 74 -6.31 4.88 17.31
C ALA A 74 -6.55 5.13 15.82
N VAL A 75 -7.72 5.65 15.45
CA VAL A 75 -8.07 6.02 14.08
C VAL A 75 -7.14 7.13 13.58
N ALA A 76 -6.96 8.19 14.37
CA ALA A 76 -6.07 9.31 14.03
C ALA A 76 -4.63 8.84 13.83
N ALA A 77 -4.10 8.02 14.73
CA ALA A 77 -2.74 7.49 14.64
C ALA A 77 -2.52 6.63 13.38
N GLN A 78 -3.48 5.80 13.02
CA GLN A 78 -3.39 4.98 11.80
C GLN A 78 -3.47 5.81 10.52
N ILE A 79 -4.36 6.79 10.46
CA ILE A 79 -4.47 7.69 9.30
C ILE A 79 -3.19 8.53 9.16
N GLU A 80 -2.65 9.05 10.27
CA GLU A 80 -1.39 9.80 10.27
C GLU A 80 -0.22 8.95 9.74
N LYS A 81 -0.11 7.71 10.17
CA LYS A 81 0.90 6.77 9.69
C LYS A 81 0.80 6.56 8.18
N ILE A 82 -0.38 6.27 7.66
CA ILE A 82 -0.60 6.06 6.22
C ILE A 82 -0.33 7.35 5.44
N HIS A 83 -0.77 8.49 5.97
CA HIS A 83 -0.50 9.80 5.37
C HIS A 83 1.00 10.07 5.26
N ALA A 84 1.78 9.80 6.30
CA ALA A 84 3.23 9.98 6.28
C ALA A 84 3.93 9.05 5.28
N GLU A 85 3.49 7.80 5.18
CA GLU A 85 4.01 6.82 4.21
C GLU A 85 3.70 7.21 2.76
N GLU A 86 2.49 7.66 2.48
CA GLU A 86 2.03 7.98 1.12
C GLU A 86 2.46 9.37 0.65
N THR A 87 2.52 10.37 1.51
CA THR A 87 2.97 11.73 1.14
C THR A 87 4.45 11.79 0.81
N ALA A 88 5.28 10.91 1.36
CA ALA A 88 6.67 10.76 0.96
C ALA A 88 6.82 10.37 -0.53
N ILE A 89 5.80 9.74 -1.11
CA ILE A 89 5.77 9.28 -2.51
C ILE A 89 5.08 10.30 -3.43
N LEU A 90 4.05 10.99 -2.96
CA LEU A 90 3.11 11.72 -3.81
C LEU A 90 3.29 13.24 -3.85
N PHE A 91 4.10 13.85 -2.99
CA PHE A 91 4.33 15.31 -2.93
C PHE A 91 3.07 16.18 -2.85
N TYR A 92 1.92 15.63 -2.47
CA TYR A 92 0.67 16.36 -2.38
C TYR A 92 0.36 16.74 -0.94
N SER A 93 0.07 18.02 -0.74
CA SER A 93 -0.39 18.57 0.54
C SER A 93 -1.84 19.09 0.48
N ASP A 94 -2.64 18.62 -0.46
CA ASP A 94 -3.97 19.11 -0.70
C ASP A 94 -5.09 18.14 -0.26
N GLU A 95 -6.32 18.57 -0.38
CA GLU A 95 -7.53 17.83 -0.04
C GLU A 95 -7.62 16.49 -0.80
N GLN A 96 -7.13 16.44 -2.04
CA GLN A 96 -7.14 15.21 -2.83
C GLN A 96 -6.20 14.15 -2.27
N ALA A 97 -5.06 14.55 -1.73
CA ALA A 97 -4.13 13.65 -1.05
C ALA A 97 -4.76 13.05 0.20
N LEU A 98 -5.40 13.85 1.03
CA LEU A 98 -6.12 13.37 2.21
C LEU A 98 -7.25 12.41 1.83
N ARG A 99 -8.02 12.73 0.81
CA ARG A 99 -9.09 11.86 0.28
C ARG A 99 -8.53 10.52 -0.19
N SER A 100 -7.39 10.52 -0.86
CA SER A 100 -6.71 9.31 -1.33
C SER A 100 -6.18 8.46 -0.17
N VAL A 101 -5.62 9.09 0.85
CA VAL A 101 -5.18 8.43 2.09
C VAL A 101 -6.34 7.75 2.80
N ILE A 102 -7.47 8.43 2.95
CA ILE A 102 -8.68 7.87 3.58
C ILE A 102 -9.18 6.65 2.78
N LYS A 103 -9.24 6.74 1.46
CA LYS A 103 -9.65 5.62 0.61
C LYS A 103 -8.72 4.40 0.76
N LEU A 104 -7.43 4.63 0.86
CA LEU A 104 -6.44 3.57 1.04
C LEU A 104 -6.53 2.96 2.45
N ALA A 105 -6.68 3.80 3.48
CA ALA A 105 -6.81 3.37 4.86
C ALA A 105 -8.02 2.47 5.09
N TYR A 106 -9.16 2.79 4.48
CA TYR A 106 -10.39 2.00 4.56
C TYR A 106 -10.54 0.99 3.41
N PHE A 107 -9.45 0.47 2.88
CA PHE A 107 -9.43 -0.42 1.71
C PHE A 107 -10.39 -1.61 1.82
N SER A 108 -10.52 -2.23 2.99
CA SER A 108 -11.41 -3.39 3.22
C SER A 108 -12.88 -3.03 3.45
N TYR A 109 -13.28 -1.75 3.33
CA TYR A 109 -14.67 -1.33 3.49
C TYR A 109 -15.66 -2.16 2.63
N LYS A 110 -15.20 -2.65 1.50
CA LYS A 110 -16.01 -3.39 0.52
C LYS A 110 -16.70 -4.63 1.10
N ASP A 111 -16.12 -5.21 2.14
CA ASP A 111 -16.67 -6.39 2.79
C ASP A 111 -17.87 -6.04 3.69
N TYR A 112 -17.96 -4.80 4.16
CA TYR A 112 -18.92 -4.37 5.18
C TYR A 112 -19.84 -3.24 4.74
N TYR A 113 -19.36 -2.33 3.86
CA TYR A 113 -20.04 -1.08 3.51
C TYR A 113 -20.15 -0.85 2.01
N LEU A 114 -21.19 -0.12 1.62
CA LEU A 114 -21.30 0.54 0.32
C LEU A 114 -20.73 1.94 0.44
N LYS A 115 -19.94 2.37 -0.56
CA LYS A 115 -19.35 3.70 -0.59
C LYS A 115 -20.06 4.59 -1.59
N PHE A 116 -20.45 5.77 -1.15
CA PHE A 116 -21.00 6.82 -1.96
C PHE A 116 -20.08 8.04 -1.96
N LYS A 117 -19.99 8.70 -3.11
CA LYS A 117 -19.27 9.97 -3.25
C LYS A 117 -20.29 11.09 -3.38
N GLU A 118 -19.98 12.23 -2.74
CA GLU A 118 -20.78 13.44 -2.90
C GLU A 118 -22.29 13.24 -2.60
N LEU A 119 -22.59 12.66 -1.46
CA LEU A 119 -23.96 12.48 -1.02
C LEU A 119 -24.48 13.80 -0.40
N PRO A 120 -25.67 14.27 -0.77
CA PRO A 120 -26.29 15.41 -0.09
C PRO A 120 -26.46 15.12 1.41
N ALA A 121 -25.93 15.99 2.27
CA ALA A 121 -25.99 15.87 3.71
C ALA A 121 -26.26 17.24 4.34
N GLY A 122 -27.49 17.47 4.79
CA GLY A 122 -27.90 18.76 5.33
C GLY A 122 -27.81 19.89 4.30
N ASP A 123 -27.11 20.96 4.65
CA ASP A 123 -26.90 22.13 3.77
C ASP A 123 -25.74 21.99 2.79
N GLY A 124 -25.12 20.81 2.71
CA GLY A 124 -23.94 20.56 1.88
C GLY A 124 -23.87 19.14 1.34
N TYR A 125 -22.66 18.74 0.97
CA TYR A 125 -22.36 17.40 0.46
C TYR A 125 -21.33 16.72 1.34
N ALA A 126 -21.54 15.42 1.61
CA ALA A 126 -20.52 14.58 2.21
C ALA A 126 -19.62 14.00 1.11
N ASP A 127 -18.33 14.21 1.20
CA ASP A 127 -17.36 13.75 0.20
C ASP A 127 -17.28 12.23 0.09
N ILE A 128 -17.37 11.55 1.21
CA ILE A 128 -17.35 10.09 1.28
C ILE A 128 -18.36 9.64 2.34
N VAL A 129 -19.25 8.73 1.96
CA VAL A 129 -20.20 8.09 2.90
C VAL A 129 -20.09 6.59 2.77
N TYR A 130 -19.99 5.92 3.90
CA TYR A 130 -20.04 4.47 4.01
C TYR A 130 -21.37 4.04 4.65
N LEU A 131 -22.22 3.33 3.90
CA LEU A 131 -23.46 2.77 4.39
C LEU A 131 -23.31 1.26 4.58
N PRO A 132 -23.74 0.70 5.71
CA PRO A 132 -23.59 -0.74 5.95
C PRO A 132 -24.39 -1.54 4.92
N LYS A 133 -23.79 -2.62 4.41
CA LYS A 133 -24.48 -3.59 3.59
C LYS A 133 -25.58 -4.28 4.42
N LYS A 134 -26.64 -4.76 3.75
CA LYS A 134 -27.78 -5.42 4.40
C LYS A 134 -27.38 -6.56 5.35
N ASP A 135 -26.32 -7.29 5.00
CA ASP A 135 -25.81 -8.42 5.79
C ASP A 135 -24.51 -8.10 6.54
N SER A 136 -24.19 -6.80 6.70
CA SER A 136 -22.99 -6.39 7.43
C SER A 136 -23.13 -6.67 8.93
N PRO A 137 -22.15 -7.31 9.56
CA PRO A 137 -22.12 -7.47 11.01
C PRO A 137 -21.78 -6.18 11.76
N LEU A 138 -21.37 -5.13 11.03
CA LEU A 138 -20.96 -3.85 11.61
C LEU A 138 -22.11 -2.84 11.57
N PRO A 139 -22.23 -1.98 12.58
CA PRO A 139 -23.26 -0.96 12.65
C PRO A 139 -23.07 0.18 11.65
N ALA A 140 -24.12 0.97 11.48
CA ALA A 140 -24.09 2.22 10.70
C ALA A 140 -23.34 3.33 11.43
#